data_f9b44cae0aae7d7e4bdfef695b4951b7
#
_entry.id   f9b44cae0aae7d7e4bdfef695b4951b7
#
_cell.length_a   1.000
_cell.length_b   1.000
_cell.length_c   1.000
_cell.angle_alpha   90.00
_cell.angle_beta   90.00
_cell.angle_gamma   90.00
#
_symmetry.space_group_name_H-M   'P 1'
#
loop_
_entity.id
_entity.type
_entity.pdbx_description
1 polymer ?
#
loop_
_entity_poly.entity_id
_entity_poly.type
_entity_poly.pdbx_seq_one_letter_code
_entity_poly.pdbx_strand_id
1 'polypeptide(L)'
;MWAFGSLFNWEPVLTFALILATLFQYSLFNQYSILMRTLGSGDTTSRVDERIKPTAYSWEKQSNVNFFHTIYLVFFSWQDWFISKLSGKGSEHLVFELTVSSSLGFGMQSLIIFALALFERLSYLPELILGVNMCLMVLVFLRSRM
;
A
#
# COMPACT_ATOMS: atom_id res chain seq x y z
N MET A 1 8.73 -10.06 4.42
CA MET A 1 8.07 -11.21 3.74
C MET A 1 9.05 -12.20 3.16
N TRP A 2 10.03 -11.80 2.36
CA TRP A 2 11.00 -12.76 1.80
C TRP A 2 11.74 -13.58 2.87
N ALA A 3 12.24 -12.94 3.91
CA ALA A 3 12.93 -13.62 5.02
C ALA A 3 12.01 -14.64 5.74
N PHE A 4 10.72 -14.32 5.91
CA PHE A 4 9.76 -15.26 6.48
C PHE A 4 9.48 -16.43 5.52
N GLY A 5 9.34 -16.18 4.23
CA GLY A 5 9.15 -17.22 3.24
C GLY A 5 10.29 -18.25 3.25
N SER A 6 11.51 -17.77 3.32
CA SER A 6 12.70 -18.61 3.43
C SER A 6 12.76 -19.38 4.77
N LEU A 7 12.40 -18.73 5.87
CA LEU A 7 12.43 -19.34 7.21
C LEU A 7 11.38 -20.46 7.37
N PHE A 8 10.18 -20.26 6.80
CA PHE A 8 9.06 -21.19 6.92
C PHE A 8 8.83 -22.04 5.67
N ASN A 9 9.78 -22.05 4.72
CA ASN A 9 9.70 -22.81 3.47
C ASN A 9 8.39 -22.53 2.67
N TRP A 10 7.94 -21.29 2.67
CA TRP A 10 6.77 -20.92 1.86
C TRP A 10 7.11 -21.00 0.38
N GLU A 11 6.13 -21.40 -0.42
CA GLU A 11 6.29 -21.38 -1.86
C GLU A 11 6.63 -19.94 -2.35
N PRO A 12 7.57 -19.79 -3.29
CA PRO A 12 7.97 -18.49 -3.82
C PRO A 12 6.79 -17.67 -4.36
N VAL A 13 5.80 -18.35 -4.95
CA VAL A 13 4.57 -17.73 -5.47
C VAL A 13 3.75 -17.12 -4.33
N LEU A 14 3.57 -17.85 -3.23
CA LEU A 14 2.87 -17.34 -2.05
C LEU A 14 3.61 -16.14 -1.45
N THR A 15 4.92 -16.25 -1.30
CA THR A 15 5.75 -15.15 -0.77
C THR A 15 5.61 -13.89 -1.64
N PHE A 16 5.65 -14.04 -2.95
CA PHE A 16 5.47 -12.93 -3.88
C PHE A 16 4.06 -12.32 -3.80
N ALA A 17 3.03 -13.16 -3.72
CA ALA A 17 1.65 -12.71 -3.55
C ALA A 17 1.46 -11.92 -2.25
N LEU A 18 2.08 -12.33 -1.15
CA LEU A 18 2.04 -11.62 0.13
C LEU A 18 2.76 -10.26 0.07
N ILE A 19 3.87 -10.18 -0.67
CA ILE A 19 4.56 -8.90 -0.92
C ILE A 19 3.63 -7.96 -1.69
N LEU A 20 3.02 -8.41 -2.77
CA LEU A 20 2.09 -7.60 -3.57
C LEU A 20 0.87 -7.16 -2.75
N ALA A 21 0.30 -8.05 -1.94
CA ALA A 21 -0.82 -7.75 -1.05
C ALA A 21 -0.46 -6.65 -0.04
N THR A 22 0.73 -6.72 0.55
CA THR A 22 1.22 -5.71 1.50
C THR A 22 1.47 -4.36 0.82
N LEU A 23 2.04 -4.36 -0.39
CA LEU A 23 2.23 -3.14 -1.19
C LEU A 23 0.89 -2.51 -1.58
N PHE A 24 -0.08 -3.32 -1.99
CA PHE A 24 -1.43 -2.84 -2.30
C PHE A 24 -2.11 -2.18 -1.11
N GLN A 25 -2.01 -2.80 0.06
CA GLN A 25 -2.55 -2.24 1.30
C GLN A 25 -1.89 -0.90 1.66
N TYR A 26 -0.57 -0.79 1.52
CA TYR A 26 0.15 0.46 1.73
C TYR A 26 -0.31 1.56 0.76
N SER A 27 -0.45 1.24 -0.52
CA SER A 27 -0.93 2.18 -1.54
C SER A 27 -2.35 2.66 -1.25
N LEU A 28 -3.23 1.75 -0.80
CA LEU A 28 -4.60 2.09 -0.40
C LEU A 28 -4.63 3.08 0.78
N PHE A 29 -3.86 2.80 1.83
CA PHE A 29 -3.73 3.69 2.98
C PHE A 29 -3.18 5.07 2.57
N ASN A 30 -2.14 5.09 1.73
CA ASN A 30 -1.55 6.32 1.25
C ASN A 30 -2.56 7.17 0.46
N GLN A 31 -3.35 6.55 -0.42
CA GLN A 31 -4.39 7.23 -1.19
C GLN A 31 -5.46 7.89 -0.28
N TYR A 32 -5.96 7.16 0.71
CA TYR A 32 -6.92 7.72 1.66
C TYR A 32 -6.32 8.84 2.51
N SER A 33 -5.05 8.71 2.90
CA SER A 33 -4.34 9.74 3.66
C SER A 33 -4.16 11.03 2.85
N ILE A 34 -3.82 10.91 1.56
CA ILE A 34 -3.71 12.05 0.64
C ILE A 34 -5.09 12.71 0.45
N LEU A 35 -6.12 11.90 0.21
CA LEU A 35 -7.48 12.39 0.01
C LEU A 35 -7.98 13.17 1.25
N MET A 36 -7.73 12.65 2.45
CA MET A 36 -8.10 13.31 3.71
C MET A 36 -7.37 14.64 3.89
N ARG A 37 -6.07 14.72 3.59
CA ARG A 37 -5.30 15.97 3.67
C ARG A 37 -5.80 17.00 2.67
N THR A 38 -6.07 16.58 1.45
CA THR A 38 -6.59 17.47 0.40
C THR A 38 -7.95 18.07 0.78
N LEU A 39 -8.83 17.27 1.38
CA LEU A 39 -10.17 17.72 1.78
C LEU A 39 -10.17 18.51 3.10
N GLY A 40 -9.30 18.13 4.05
CA GLY A 40 -9.29 18.73 5.39
C GLY A 40 -8.50 20.02 5.51
N SER A 41 -7.33 20.10 4.91
CA SER A 41 -6.40 21.23 5.05
C SER A 41 -6.18 22.04 3.77
N GLY A 42 -6.77 21.63 2.64
CA GLY A 42 -6.52 22.27 1.34
C GLY A 42 -5.08 22.08 0.85
N ASP A 43 -4.35 21.12 1.42
CA ASP A 43 -2.97 20.82 1.03
C ASP A 43 -2.94 20.17 -0.35
N THR A 44 -2.64 20.98 -1.35
CA THR A 44 -2.44 20.54 -2.74
C THR A 44 -1.02 20.11 -3.02
N THR A 45 -0.08 20.34 -2.10
CA THR A 45 1.35 20.05 -2.28
C THR A 45 1.70 18.58 -2.02
N SER A 46 0.85 17.86 -1.32
CA SER A 46 1.06 16.43 -0.99
C SER A 46 0.91 15.50 -2.21
N ARG A 47 0.35 16.00 -3.31
CA ARG A 47 0.18 15.23 -4.55
C ARG A 47 1.20 15.69 -5.57
N VAL A 48 2.41 15.20 -5.45
CA VAL A 48 3.41 15.34 -6.51
C VAL A 48 2.95 14.52 -7.71
N ASP A 49 2.91 15.15 -8.90
CA ASP A 49 2.67 14.39 -10.12
C ASP A 49 3.92 13.56 -10.43
N GLU A 50 3.89 12.32 -10.04
CA GLU A 50 4.99 11.35 -10.19
C GLU A 50 5.32 11.03 -11.66
N ARG A 51 4.48 11.47 -12.62
CA ARG A 51 4.74 11.33 -14.06
C ARG A 51 5.74 12.36 -14.57
N ILE A 52 5.96 13.43 -13.82
CA ILE A 52 6.97 14.43 -14.15
C ILE A 52 8.35 13.81 -13.92
N LYS A 53 9.15 13.75 -14.99
CA LYS A 53 10.50 13.19 -14.89
C LYS A 53 11.36 14.03 -13.95
N PRO A 54 11.95 13.43 -12.90
CA PRO A 54 12.85 14.14 -12.02
C PRO A 54 14.13 14.53 -12.73
N THR A 55 14.66 15.70 -12.38
CA THR A 55 15.99 16.16 -12.85
C THR A 55 17.07 15.59 -11.92
N ALA A 56 18.12 15.04 -12.51
CA ALA A 56 19.27 14.53 -11.76
C ALA A 56 19.99 15.67 -11.02
N TYR A 57 20.48 15.40 -9.82
CA TYR A 57 21.40 16.28 -9.14
C TYR A 57 22.77 16.32 -9.84
N SER A 58 23.60 17.32 -9.55
CA SER A 58 24.90 17.52 -10.21
C SER A 58 25.88 16.34 -10.07
N TRP A 59 25.69 15.49 -9.06
CA TRP A 59 26.48 14.28 -8.80
C TRP A 59 25.86 12.99 -9.37
N GLU A 60 24.69 13.07 -9.98
CA GLU A 60 23.94 11.92 -10.50
C GLU A 60 23.90 11.92 -12.03
N LYS A 61 23.86 10.75 -12.63
CA LYS A 61 23.63 10.60 -14.07
C LYS A 61 22.14 10.58 -14.37
N GLN A 62 21.67 11.47 -15.23
CA GLN A 62 20.27 11.53 -15.65
C GLN A 62 19.74 10.17 -16.18
N SER A 63 20.59 9.38 -16.80
CA SER A 63 20.24 8.02 -17.28
C SER A 63 19.81 7.11 -16.13
N ASN A 64 20.52 7.14 -15.01
CA ASN A 64 20.18 6.33 -13.82
C ASN A 64 18.87 6.79 -13.20
N VAL A 65 18.69 8.11 -13.09
CA VAL A 65 17.44 8.69 -12.56
C VAL A 65 16.26 8.28 -13.43
N ASN A 66 16.38 8.37 -14.74
CA ASN A 66 15.33 7.94 -15.67
C ASN A 66 15.03 6.44 -15.56
N PHE A 67 16.05 5.61 -15.41
CA PHE A 67 15.90 4.16 -15.26
C PHE A 67 15.12 3.82 -13.97
N PHE A 68 15.54 4.35 -12.82
CA PHE A 68 14.85 4.11 -11.56
C PHE A 68 13.44 4.70 -11.53
N HIS A 69 13.24 5.87 -12.13
CA HIS A 69 11.91 6.46 -12.28
C HIS A 69 10.98 5.58 -13.12
N THR A 70 11.49 4.98 -14.21
CA THR A 70 10.71 4.05 -15.03
C THR A 70 10.33 2.80 -14.24
N ILE A 71 11.27 2.21 -13.48
CA ILE A 71 10.99 1.07 -12.60
C ILE A 71 9.91 1.44 -11.58
N TYR A 72 10.06 2.60 -10.93
CA TYR A 72 9.08 3.10 -9.97
C TYR A 72 7.69 3.21 -10.59
N LEU A 73 7.55 3.83 -11.76
CA LEU A 73 6.28 3.95 -12.46
C LEU A 73 5.67 2.60 -12.82
N VAL A 74 6.47 1.63 -13.26
CA VAL A 74 5.99 0.28 -13.58
C VAL A 74 5.41 -0.41 -12.34
N PHE A 75 6.06 -0.26 -11.18
CA PHE A 75 5.62 -0.93 -9.95
C PHE A 75 4.47 -0.23 -9.23
N PHE A 76 4.40 1.11 -9.26
CA PHE A 76 3.46 1.87 -8.43
C PHE A 76 2.34 2.55 -9.22
N SER A 77 2.57 3.01 -10.44
CA SER A 77 1.58 3.77 -11.21
C SER A 77 0.28 2.99 -11.49
N TRP A 78 0.36 1.68 -11.71
CA TRP A 78 -0.83 0.86 -11.92
C TRP A 78 -1.65 0.69 -10.64
N GLN A 79 -0.98 0.61 -9.48
CA GLN A 79 -1.66 0.53 -8.18
C GLN A 79 -2.43 1.81 -7.90
N ASP A 80 -1.79 2.96 -8.09
CA ASP A 80 -2.41 4.26 -7.89
C ASP A 80 -3.59 4.48 -8.86
N TRP A 81 -3.44 4.07 -10.12
CA TRP A 81 -4.53 4.12 -11.09
C TRP A 81 -5.71 3.23 -10.65
N PHE A 82 -5.43 2.01 -10.23
CA PHE A 82 -6.44 1.06 -9.78
C PHE A 82 -7.16 1.57 -8.53
N ILE A 83 -6.41 2.02 -7.53
CA ILE A 83 -6.97 2.55 -6.28
C ILE A 83 -7.75 3.83 -6.51
N SER A 84 -7.25 4.75 -7.34
CA SER A 84 -7.95 6.00 -7.65
C SER A 84 -9.30 5.75 -8.36
N LYS A 85 -9.37 4.68 -9.16
CA LYS A 85 -10.61 4.27 -9.82
C LYS A 85 -11.61 3.62 -8.83
N LEU A 86 -11.10 2.91 -7.83
CA LEU A 86 -11.91 2.23 -6.82
C LEU A 86 -12.35 3.17 -5.70
N SER A 87 -11.52 4.13 -5.29
CA SER A 87 -11.73 4.95 -4.10
C SER A 87 -12.84 6.00 -4.23
N GLY A 88 -13.49 6.15 -5.39
CA GLY A 88 -14.59 7.09 -5.58
C GLY A 88 -14.24 8.55 -5.21
N LYS A 89 -15.11 9.49 -5.56
CA LYS A 89 -14.91 10.93 -5.28
C LYS A 89 -15.65 11.43 -4.03
N GLY A 90 -16.35 10.56 -3.32
CA GLY A 90 -17.19 10.95 -2.18
C GLY A 90 -16.38 11.16 -0.89
N SER A 91 -16.71 12.20 -0.15
CA SER A 91 -16.08 12.54 1.14
C SER A 91 -16.83 11.98 2.36
N GLU A 92 -18.04 11.48 2.19
CA GLU A 92 -18.97 11.22 3.31
C GLU A 92 -18.48 10.16 4.31
N HIS A 93 -17.71 9.17 3.87
CA HIS A 93 -17.19 8.10 4.73
C HIS A 93 -15.67 8.04 4.84
N LEU A 94 -14.99 9.08 4.37
CA LEU A 94 -13.53 9.11 4.26
C LEU A 94 -12.83 8.88 5.61
N VAL A 95 -13.35 9.43 6.70
CA VAL A 95 -12.79 9.25 8.05
C VAL A 95 -12.86 7.78 8.47
N PHE A 96 -13.98 7.12 8.22
CA PHE A 96 -14.13 5.70 8.52
C PHE A 96 -13.15 4.84 7.72
N GLU A 97 -13.03 5.08 6.44
CA GLU A 97 -12.14 4.35 5.54
C GLU A 97 -10.67 4.56 5.88
N LEU A 98 -10.29 5.80 6.18
CA LEU A 98 -8.96 6.11 6.66
C LEU A 98 -8.68 5.40 7.99
N THR A 99 -9.64 5.40 8.91
CA THR A 99 -9.50 4.71 10.20
C THR A 99 -9.30 3.21 10.01
N VAL A 100 -10.12 2.57 9.17
CA VAL A 100 -10.01 1.14 8.90
C VAL A 100 -8.69 0.83 8.18
N SER A 101 -8.32 1.57 7.13
CA SER A 101 -7.07 1.33 6.42
C SER A 101 -5.82 1.63 7.27
N SER A 102 -5.90 2.61 8.19
CA SER A 102 -4.86 2.90 9.18
C SER A 102 -4.72 1.78 10.21
N SER A 103 -5.85 1.30 10.74
CA SER A 103 -5.87 0.18 11.70
C SER A 103 -5.31 -1.12 11.11
N LEU A 104 -5.38 -1.27 9.80
CA LEU A 104 -4.80 -2.39 9.06
C LEU A 104 -3.46 -2.03 8.38
N GLY A 105 -2.94 -0.83 8.64
CA GLY A 105 -1.72 -0.30 8.05
C GLY A 105 -0.45 -0.99 8.54
N PHE A 106 0.69 -0.57 7.95
CA PHE A 106 2.00 -1.18 8.21
C PHE A 106 2.38 -1.21 9.70
N GLY A 107 2.05 -0.17 10.47
CA GLY A 107 2.31 -0.12 11.91
C GLY A 107 1.58 -1.21 12.68
N MET A 108 0.29 -1.40 12.39
CA MET A 108 -0.50 -2.47 13.00
C MET A 108 -0.03 -3.86 12.55
N GLN A 109 0.31 -4.02 11.27
CA GLN A 109 0.91 -5.28 10.79
C GLN A 109 2.21 -5.62 11.53
N SER A 110 3.08 -4.63 11.75
CA SER A 110 4.31 -4.83 12.51
C SER A 110 4.02 -5.25 13.95
N LEU A 111 3.03 -4.67 14.59
CA LEU A 111 2.58 -5.04 15.93
C LEU A 111 2.04 -6.49 15.97
N ILE A 112 1.25 -6.86 14.97
CA ILE A 112 0.71 -8.22 14.86
C ILE A 112 1.82 -9.24 14.60
N ILE A 113 2.77 -8.93 13.72
CA ILE A 113 3.95 -9.77 13.48
C ILE A 113 4.74 -9.95 14.77
N PHE A 114 4.95 -8.88 15.54
CA PHE A 114 5.61 -8.94 16.82
C PHE A 114 4.85 -9.84 17.82
N ALA A 115 3.54 -9.67 17.92
CA ALA A 115 2.71 -10.51 18.77
C ALA A 115 2.75 -11.99 18.34
N LEU A 116 2.63 -12.27 17.04
CA LEU A 116 2.73 -13.65 16.54
C LEU A 116 4.13 -14.25 16.81
N ALA A 117 5.18 -13.44 16.73
CA ALA A 117 6.53 -13.88 17.06
C ALA A 117 6.65 -14.21 18.54
N LEU A 118 6.10 -13.38 19.43
CA LEU A 118 6.12 -13.57 20.87
C LEU A 118 5.42 -14.88 21.30
N PHE A 119 4.35 -15.24 20.61
CA PHE A 119 3.60 -16.48 20.86
C PHE A 119 4.03 -17.66 19.98
N GLU A 120 5.14 -17.55 19.26
CA GLU A 120 5.65 -18.58 18.35
C GLU A 120 4.63 -19.02 17.26
N ARG A 121 3.79 -18.09 16.82
CA ARG A 121 2.69 -18.33 15.88
C ARG A 121 2.89 -17.66 14.50
N LEU A 122 4.13 -17.42 14.11
CA LEU A 122 4.44 -16.76 12.82
C LEU A 122 3.96 -17.55 11.59
N SER A 123 3.71 -18.86 11.74
CA SER A 123 3.14 -19.68 10.66
C SER A 123 1.78 -19.20 10.16
N TYR A 124 1.01 -18.50 11.00
CA TYR A 124 -0.30 -17.92 10.62
C TYR A 124 -0.22 -16.57 9.91
N LEU A 125 0.99 -16.06 9.68
CA LEU A 125 1.19 -14.76 9.04
C LEU A 125 0.60 -14.66 7.62
N PRO A 126 0.70 -15.69 6.74
CA PRO A 126 0.10 -15.64 5.41
C PRO A 126 -1.42 -15.49 5.46
N GLU A 127 -2.10 -16.29 6.27
CA GLU A 127 -3.55 -16.27 6.41
C GLU A 127 -4.04 -14.93 6.94
N LEU A 128 -3.31 -14.35 7.89
CA LEU A 128 -3.62 -13.06 8.46
C LEU A 128 -3.49 -11.94 7.42
N ILE A 129 -2.40 -11.89 6.65
CA ILE A 129 -2.21 -10.88 5.62
C ILE A 129 -3.25 -11.01 4.53
N LEU A 130 -3.54 -12.23 4.06
CA LEU A 130 -4.57 -12.46 3.06
C LEU A 130 -5.95 -12.07 3.59
N GLY A 131 -6.28 -12.43 4.83
CA GLY A 131 -7.55 -12.07 5.47
C GLY A 131 -7.74 -10.56 5.57
N VAL A 132 -6.71 -9.83 6.01
CA VAL A 132 -6.72 -8.36 6.08
C VAL A 132 -6.94 -7.75 4.69
N ASN A 133 -6.23 -8.23 3.67
CA ASN A 133 -6.40 -7.72 2.31
C ASN A 133 -7.79 -8.03 1.75
N MET A 134 -8.35 -9.20 2.02
CA MET A 134 -9.73 -9.53 1.64
C MET A 134 -10.73 -8.57 2.28
N CYS A 135 -10.60 -8.28 3.57
CA CYS A 135 -11.46 -7.30 4.26
C CYS A 135 -11.36 -5.91 3.62
N LEU A 136 -10.16 -5.45 3.29
CA LEU A 136 -9.95 -4.17 2.61
C LEU A 136 -10.57 -4.15 1.21
N MET A 137 -10.41 -5.21 0.44
CA MET A 137 -11.03 -5.31 -0.89
C MET A 137 -12.55 -5.27 -0.81
N VAL A 138 -13.16 -5.98 0.15
CA VAL A 138 -14.61 -5.93 0.38
C VAL A 138 -15.04 -4.50 0.74
N LEU A 139 -14.34 -3.83 1.61
CA LEU A 139 -14.63 -2.44 2.00
C LEU A 139 -14.59 -1.50 0.80
N VAL A 140 -13.53 -1.56 -0.01
CA VAL A 140 -13.38 -0.74 -1.22
C VAL A 140 -14.47 -1.06 -2.24
N PHE A 141 -14.81 -2.34 -2.42
CA PHE A 141 -15.87 -2.77 -3.33
C PHE A 141 -17.26 -2.31 -2.89
N LEU A 142 -17.59 -2.40 -1.62
CA LEU A 142 -18.86 -1.91 -1.09
C LEU A 142 -19.00 -0.41 -1.33
N ARG A 143 -17.94 0.34 -1.13
CA ARG A 143 -17.92 1.77 -1.39
C ARG A 143 -18.11 2.11 -2.87
N SER A 144 -17.48 1.37 -3.77
CA SER A 144 -17.57 1.65 -5.22
C SER A 144 -19.00 1.52 -5.77
N ARG A 145 -19.90 0.92 -4.97
CA ARG A 145 -21.32 0.74 -5.31
C ARG A 145 -22.28 1.75 -4.66
N MET A 146 -21.80 2.53 -3.70
CA MET A 146 -22.53 3.63 -3.07
C MET A 146 -22.27 4.94 -3.80
#